data_e134cc11d94d12bec36be91570d2a114
#
_entry.id   e134cc11d94d12bec36be91570d2a114
#
_cell.length_a   1.000
_cell.length_b   1.000
_cell.length_c   1.000
_cell.angle_alpha   90.00
_cell.angle_beta   90.00
_cell.angle_gamma   90.00
#
_symmetry.space_group_name_H-M   'P 1'
#
loop_
_entity.id
_entity.type
_entity.pdbx_description
1 polymer ?
#
loop_
_entity_poly.entity_id
_entity_poly.type
_entity_poly.pdbx_seq_one_letter_code
_entity_poly.pdbx_strand_id
1 'polypeptide(L)'
;MKSGDLSQGGSTLTMQTVDNFIMKPVEDKMQKEGKYFSTKEKIERKIQEIYLSMCLDDELSKEDIMTRYLNQINFGQHTRGIQKGAQYYFGKNVEDLNLSESAFLAGVINAPNSNNPYNGIIDGDNQDQQAMRRRDETL
;
A
#
# COMPACT_ATOMS: atom_id res chain seq x y z
N MET A 1 -30.48 -6.87 -9.65
CA MET A 1 -29.62 -6.06 -8.77
C MET A 1 -28.23 -6.71 -8.80
N LYS A 2 -27.23 -6.05 -9.44
CA LYS A 2 -25.86 -6.54 -9.42
C LYS A 2 -25.35 -6.39 -7.99
N SER A 3 -24.87 -7.47 -7.38
CA SER A 3 -24.14 -7.44 -6.13
C SER A 3 -22.93 -6.54 -6.31
N GLY A 4 -22.97 -5.35 -5.72
CA GLY A 4 -21.82 -4.47 -5.70
C GLY A 4 -20.66 -5.20 -5.02
N ASP A 5 -19.57 -5.34 -5.72
CA ASP A 5 -18.33 -5.86 -5.20
C ASP A 5 -17.83 -4.87 -4.13
N LEU A 6 -18.06 -5.21 -2.86
CA LEU A 6 -17.59 -4.45 -1.69
C LEU A 6 -16.08 -4.59 -1.47
N SER A 7 -15.37 -5.21 -2.41
CA SER A 7 -13.94 -5.46 -2.30
C SER A 7 -13.06 -4.26 -2.63
N GLN A 8 -13.59 -3.17 -3.17
CA GLN A 8 -12.82 -1.99 -3.54
C GLN A 8 -13.06 -0.80 -2.59
N GLY A 9 -12.07 -0.55 -1.70
CA GLY A 9 -11.67 0.82 -1.47
C GLY A 9 -12.46 1.65 -0.47
N GLY A 10 -13.09 1.09 0.56
CA GLY A 10 -13.69 1.87 1.65
C GLY A 10 -12.72 2.27 2.78
N SER A 11 -11.44 1.90 2.72
CA SER A 11 -10.48 2.19 3.78
C SER A 11 -9.79 3.53 3.56
N THR A 12 -9.80 4.40 4.60
CA THR A 12 -9.05 5.65 4.59
C THR A 12 -7.54 5.40 4.66
N LEU A 13 -6.74 6.43 4.38
CA LEU A 13 -5.28 6.37 4.53
C LEU A 13 -4.88 6.00 5.96
N THR A 14 -5.59 6.56 6.95
CA THR A 14 -5.38 6.26 8.37
C THR A 14 -5.65 4.79 8.67
N MET A 15 -6.74 4.23 8.15
CA MET A 15 -7.04 2.80 8.29
C MET A 15 -5.96 1.93 7.65
N GLN A 16 -5.46 2.29 6.47
CA GLN A 16 -4.35 1.58 5.83
C GLN A 16 -3.05 1.68 6.64
N THR A 17 -2.81 2.82 7.31
CA THR A 17 -1.67 3.00 8.21
C THR A 17 -1.79 2.05 9.40
N VAL A 18 -2.94 2.01 10.07
CA VAL A 18 -3.21 1.08 11.18
C VAL A 18 -3.05 -0.37 10.73
N ASP A 19 -3.62 -0.73 9.59
CA ASP A 19 -3.51 -2.09 9.04
C ASP A 19 -2.03 -2.48 8.82
N ASN A 20 -1.25 -1.63 8.17
CA ASN A 20 0.15 -1.91 7.86
C ASN A 20 1.05 -1.97 9.10
N PHE A 21 0.81 -1.12 10.13
CA PHE A 21 1.65 -1.05 11.32
C PHE A 21 1.27 -2.05 12.41
N ILE A 22 -0.02 -2.33 12.57
CA ILE A 22 -0.55 -3.06 13.71
C ILE A 22 -1.13 -4.40 13.29
N MET A 23 -2.04 -4.41 12.29
CA MET A 23 -2.82 -5.59 11.98
C MET A 23 -2.05 -6.62 11.17
N LYS A 24 -1.40 -6.23 10.08
CA LYS A 24 -0.62 -7.15 9.22
C LYS A 24 0.51 -7.86 9.94
N PRO A 25 1.34 -7.21 10.78
CA PRO A 25 2.37 -7.92 11.52
C PRO A 25 1.84 -9.03 12.43
N VAL A 26 0.64 -8.83 13.01
CA VAL A 26 -0.03 -9.87 13.82
C VAL A 26 -0.54 -11.01 12.93
N GLU A 27 -1.15 -10.66 11.78
CA GLU A 27 -1.63 -11.64 10.80
C GLU A 27 -0.49 -12.49 10.23
N ASP A 28 0.60 -11.86 9.82
CA ASP A 28 1.80 -12.54 9.30
C ASP A 28 2.38 -13.52 10.32
N LYS A 29 2.39 -13.15 11.61
CA LYS A 29 2.84 -14.05 12.68
C LYS A 29 1.91 -15.25 12.84
N MET A 30 0.59 -15.02 12.83
CA MET A 30 -0.39 -16.10 12.95
C MET A 30 -0.33 -17.06 11.76
N GLN A 31 -0.19 -16.52 10.53
CA GLN A 31 -0.05 -17.34 9.32
C GLN A 31 1.20 -18.23 9.35
N LYS A 32 2.32 -17.71 9.85
CA LYS A 32 3.55 -18.51 10.05
C LYS A 32 3.35 -19.64 11.04
N GLU A 33 2.44 -19.48 11.99
CA GLU A 33 2.04 -20.52 12.95
C GLU A 33 0.96 -21.47 12.40
N GLY A 34 0.55 -21.31 11.14
CA GLY A 34 -0.51 -22.10 10.51
C GLY A 34 -1.91 -21.76 10.98
N LYS A 35 -2.10 -20.60 11.61
CA LYS A 35 -3.40 -20.11 12.10
C LYS A 35 -4.00 -19.13 11.11
N TYR A 36 -5.30 -19.25 10.88
CA TYR A 36 -6.06 -18.38 9.98
C TYR A 36 -7.27 -17.82 10.69
N PHE A 37 -7.57 -16.55 10.43
CA PHE A 37 -8.75 -15.89 10.99
C PHE A 37 -10.04 -16.49 10.41
N SER A 38 -10.96 -16.84 11.29
CA SER A 38 -12.36 -17.10 10.95
C SER A 38 -13.05 -15.84 10.45
N THR A 39 -14.24 -16.00 9.83
CA THR A 39 -15.03 -14.85 9.38
C THR A 39 -15.36 -13.88 10.52
N LYS A 40 -15.67 -14.41 11.71
CA LYS A 40 -15.95 -13.60 12.90
C LYS A 40 -14.74 -12.78 13.32
N GLU A 41 -13.57 -13.39 13.41
CA GLU A 41 -12.32 -12.70 13.78
C GLU A 41 -11.92 -11.64 12.75
N LYS A 42 -12.19 -11.85 11.47
CA LYS A 42 -11.99 -10.82 10.43
C LYS A 42 -12.87 -9.59 10.63
N ILE A 43 -14.12 -9.79 11.05
CA ILE A 43 -15.04 -8.69 11.36
C ILE A 43 -14.57 -7.95 12.61
N GLU A 44 -14.24 -8.66 13.68
CA GLU A 44 -13.71 -8.08 14.92
C GLU A 44 -12.44 -7.27 14.65
N ARG A 45 -11.52 -7.81 13.85
CA ARG A 45 -10.32 -7.12 13.40
C ARG A 45 -10.66 -5.82 12.64
N LYS A 46 -11.66 -5.84 11.75
CA LYS A 46 -12.05 -4.64 11.01
C LYS A 46 -12.66 -3.56 11.92
N ILE A 47 -13.40 -3.95 12.94
CA ILE A 47 -13.91 -3.03 13.95
C ILE A 47 -12.75 -2.42 14.75
N GLN A 48 -11.76 -3.21 15.16
CA GLN A 48 -10.57 -2.72 15.85
C GLN A 48 -9.76 -1.75 14.98
N GLU A 49 -9.59 -2.06 13.69
CA GLU A 49 -8.91 -1.18 12.73
C GLU A 49 -9.61 0.19 12.65
N ILE A 50 -10.95 0.21 12.54
CA ILE A 50 -11.73 1.44 12.51
C ILE A 50 -11.54 2.23 13.80
N TYR A 51 -11.68 1.60 14.96
CA TYR A 51 -11.52 2.26 16.26
C TYR A 51 -10.11 2.85 16.44
N LEU A 52 -9.07 2.08 16.16
CA LEU A 52 -7.69 2.56 16.24
C LEU A 52 -7.41 3.70 15.25
N SER A 53 -8.05 3.68 14.09
CA SER A 53 -7.91 4.77 13.11
C SER A 53 -8.52 6.07 13.61
N MET A 54 -9.66 6.00 14.27
CA MET A 54 -10.27 7.18 14.92
C MET A 54 -9.35 7.75 16.03
N CYS A 55 -8.81 6.88 16.88
CA CYS A 55 -7.84 7.32 17.89
C CYS A 55 -6.58 7.95 17.26
N LEU A 56 -6.11 7.41 16.15
CA LEU A 56 -4.93 7.94 15.45
C LEU A 56 -5.22 9.30 14.81
N ASP A 57 -6.40 9.48 14.22
CA ASP A 57 -6.84 10.77 13.65
C ASP A 57 -7.01 11.87 14.72
N ASP A 58 -7.33 11.48 15.96
CA ASP A 58 -7.43 12.43 17.09
C ASP A 58 -6.05 12.83 17.64
N GLU A 59 -5.05 11.94 17.57
CA GLU A 59 -3.73 12.14 18.18
C GLU A 59 -2.67 12.71 17.21
N LEU A 60 -2.82 12.48 15.90
CA LEU A 60 -1.82 12.83 14.89
C LEU A 60 -2.38 13.77 13.83
N SER A 61 -1.52 14.65 13.33
CA SER A 61 -1.84 15.46 12.15
C SER A 61 -1.94 14.58 10.89
N LYS A 62 -2.63 15.09 9.87
CA LYS A 62 -2.72 14.39 8.55
C LYS A 62 -1.34 14.23 7.92
N GLU A 63 -0.46 15.19 8.11
CA GLU A 63 0.93 15.17 7.64
C GLU A 63 1.73 14.06 8.32
N ASP A 64 1.55 13.87 9.63
CA ASP A 64 2.21 12.80 10.40
C ASP A 64 1.72 11.42 9.94
N ILE A 65 0.40 11.28 9.74
CA ILE A 65 -0.20 10.03 9.24
C ILE A 65 0.33 9.72 7.83
N MET A 66 0.34 10.71 6.93
CA MET A 66 0.87 10.57 5.57
C MET A 66 2.35 10.17 5.59
N THR A 67 3.15 10.83 6.42
CA THR A 67 4.58 10.54 6.57
C THR A 67 4.79 9.09 7.04
N ARG A 68 4.04 8.65 8.04
CA ARG A 68 4.10 7.27 8.53
C ARG A 68 3.69 6.28 7.46
N TYR A 69 2.59 6.54 6.77
CA TYR A 69 2.09 5.72 5.67
C TYR A 69 3.15 5.56 4.58
N LEU A 70 3.69 6.66 4.06
CA LEU A 70 4.68 6.64 2.98
C LEU A 70 5.99 5.95 3.39
N ASN A 71 6.38 6.03 4.66
CA ASN A 71 7.57 5.35 5.16
C ASN A 71 7.39 3.83 5.33
N GLN A 72 6.16 3.33 5.32
CA GLN A 72 5.87 1.92 5.60
C GLN A 72 5.35 1.14 4.39
N ILE A 73 4.77 1.85 3.44
CA ILE A 73 4.12 1.20 2.32
C ILE A 73 5.12 0.42 1.46
N ASN A 74 4.63 -0.68 0.89
CA ASN A 74 5.43 -1.55 0.03
C ASN A 74 5.35 -1.06 -1.42
N PHE A 75 6.50 -0.91 -2.06
CA PHE A 75 6.65 -0.56 -3.47
C PHE A 75 7.05 -1.75 -4.36
N GLY A 76 6.92 -2.97 -3.86
CA GLY A 76 7.32 -4.18 -4.57
C GLY A 76 8.78 -4.59 -4.29
N GLN A 77 9.14 -5.83 -4.65
CA GLN A 77 10.51 -6.37 -4.52
C GLN A 77 11.15 -6.12 -3.13
N HIS A 78 10.36 -6.32 -2.07
CA HIS A 78 10.76 -6.06 -0.67
C HIS A 78 11.16 -4.59 -0.38
N THR A 79 10.81 -3.65 -1.28
CA THR A 79 11.10 -2.23 -1.11
C THR A 79 10.02 -1.58 -0.26
N ARG A 80 10.34 -1.25 0.99
CA ARG A 80 9.44 -0.56 1.91
C ARG A 80 9.89 0.89 2.15
N GLY A 81 8.93 1.79 2.09
CA GLY A 81 9.12 3.22 2.30
C GLY A 81 9.47 3.97 1.02
N ILE A 82 8.95 5.20 0.93
CA ILE A 82 9.02 6.04 -0.27
C ILE A 82 10.45 6.40 -0.66
N GLN A 83 11.36 6.62 0.32
CA GLN A 83 12.76 6.90 0.03
C GLN A 83 13.44 5.74 -0.69
N LYS A 84 13.18 4.51 -0.23
CA LYS A 84 13.70 3.31 -0.90
C LYS A 84 13.03 3.09 -2.25
N GLY A 85 11.73 3.39 -2.36
CA GLY A 85 11.01 3.36 -3.63
C GLY A 85 11.62 4.31 -4.65
N ALA A 86 11.87 5.57 -4.26
CA ALA A 86 12.51 6.57 -5.11
C ALA A 86 13.90 6.11 -5.60
N GLN A 87 14.70 5.56 -4.69
CA GLN A 87 16.02 5.01 -5.05
C GLN A 87 15.94 3.79 -5.95
N TYR A 88 14.99 2.88 -5.69
CA TYR A 88 14.81 1.65 -6.47
C TYR A 88 14.38 1.93 -7.91
N TYR A 89 13.38 2.80 -8.10
CA TYR A 89 12.81 3.07 -9.41
C TYR A 89 13.58 4.12 -10.21
N PHE A 90 14.17 5.13 -9.53
CA PHE A 90 14.74 6.32 -10.19
C PHE A 90 16.16 6.63 -9.80
N GLY A 91 16.75 5.92 -8.82
CA GLY A 91 18.11 6.21 -8.32
C GLY A 91 18.23 7.59 -7.65
N LYS A 92 17.14 8.16 -7.16
CA LYS A 92 17.04 9.51 -6.61
C LYS A 92 16.59 9.50 -5.15
N ASN A 93 16.84 10.60 -4.44
CA ASN A 93 16.17 10.85 -3.16
C ASN A 93 14.72 11.28 -3.41
N VAL A 94 13.84 11.05 -2.42
CA VAL A 94 12.42 11.40 -2.55
C VAL A 94 12.19 12.89 -2.79
N GLU A 95 13.04 13.76 -2.24
CA GLU A 95 13.00 15.21 -2.42
C GLU A 95 13.37 15.69 -3.84
N ASP A 96 14.07 14.85 -4.60
CA ASP A 96 14.49 15.12 -5.98
C ASP A 96 13.50 14.58 -7.03
N LEU A 97 12.40 13.96 -6.62
CA LEU A 97 11.39 13.43 -7.52
C LEU A 97 10.60 14.55 -8.19
N ASN A 98 10.41 14.43 -9.50
CA ASN A 98 9.46 15.27 -10.22
C ASN A 98 8.02 14.74 -10.09
N LEU A 99 7.04 15.49 -10.64
CA LEU A 99 5.62 15.16 -10.55
C LEU A 99 5.30 13.81 -11.19
N SER A 100 5.86 13.52 -12.38
CA SER A 100 5.63 12.25 -13.08
C SER A 100 6.18 11.05 -12.32
N GLU A 101 7.37 11.20 -11.71
CA GLU A 101 7.99 10.15 -10.90
C GLU A 101 7.18 9.91 -9.61
N SER A 102 6.68 10.98 -8.99
CA SER A 102 5.82 10.89 -7.81
C SER A 102 4.48 10.21 -8.15
N ALA A 103 3.86 10.56 -9.27
CA ALA A 103 2.63 9.93 -9.76
C ALA A 103 2.85 8.44 -10.10
N PHE A 104 3.99 8.09 -10.69
CA PHE A 104 4.36 6.70 -10.93
C PHE A 104 4.43 5.91 -9.61
N LEU A 105 5.10 6.44 -8.58
CA LEU A 105 5.15 5.77 -7.28
C LEU A 105 3.77 5.63 -6.65
N ALA A 106 2.91 6.64 -6.75
CA ALA A 106 1.52 6.56 -6.29
C ALA A 106 0.73 5.45 -7.02
N GLY A 107 0.94 5.30 -8.32
CA GLY A 107 0.36 4.21 -9.12
C GLY A 107 0.87 2.81 -8.72
N VAL A 108 2.15 2.69 -8.38
CA VAL A 108 2.75 1.42 -7.94
C VAL A 108 2.15 0.94 -6.62
N ILE A 109 1.84 1.85 -5.69
CA ILE A 109 1.26 1.51 -4.38
C ILE A 109 -0.01 0.65 -4.49
N ASN A 110 -0.84 0.90 -5.50
CA ASN A 110 -2.11 0.19 -5.66
C ASN A 110 -1.93 -1.32 -5.94
N ALA A 111 -0.88 -1.69 -6.68
CA ALA A 111 -0.57 -3.09 -6.98
C ALA A 111 0.97 -3.27 -7.11
N PRO A 112 1.72 -3.27 -5.98
CA PRO A 112 3.18 -3.16 -6.00
C PRO A 112 3.90 -4.25 -6.78
N ASN A 113 3.34 -5.45 -6.83
CA ASN A 113 3.93 -6.55 -7.57
C ASN A 113 3.52 -6.54 -9.06
N SER A 114 2.29 -6.13 -9.37
CA SER A 114 1.79 -6.11 -10.75
C SER A 114 2.19 -4.85 -11.52
N ASN A 115 2.32 -3.71 -10.81
CA ASN A 115 2.66 -2.41 -11.42
C ASN A 115 4.17 -2.12 -11.36
N ASN A 116 4.98 -3.09 -10.94
CA ASN A 116 6.43 -2.96 -10.96
C ASN A 116 6.95 -3.32 -12.36
N PRO A 117 7.52 -2.37 -13.13
CA PRO A 117 8.02 -2.62 -14.47
C PRO A 117 9.18 -3.62 -14.51
N TYR A 118 9.91 -3.76 -13.40
CA TYR A 118 11.05 -4.70 -13.33
C TYR A 118 10.63 -6.15 -13.09
N ASN A 119 9.37 -6.44 -12.74
CA ASN A 119 8.87 -7.82 -12.68
C ASN A 119 8.76 -8.46 -14.08
N GLY A 120 8.61 -7.66 -15.15
CA GLY A 120 8.50 -8.14 -16.52
C GLY A 120 9.81 -8.58 -17.16
N ILE A 121 10.95 -8.27 -16.55
CA ILE A 121 12.27 -8.71 -17.06
C ILE A 121 12.44 -10.23 -16.93
N ILE A 122 11.64 -10.87 -16.06
CA ILE A 122 11.67 -12.32 -15.85
C ILE A 122 10.65 -13.04 -16.75
N ASP A 123 9.57 -12.37 -17.17
CA ASP A 123 8.44 -13.00 -17.88
C ASP A 123 7.93 -12.23 -19.13
N GLY A 124 8.73 -11.48 -19.82
CA GLY A 124 8.43 -10.90 -21.16
C GLY A 124 7.05 -10.26 -21.38
N ASP A 125 7.04 -8.99 -21.66
CA ASP A 125 6.13 -8.25 -22.56
C ASP A 125 4.90 -7.50 -22.08
N ASN A 126 4.30 -7.69 -20.91
CA ASN A 126 3.03 -6.95 -20.67
C ASN A 126 2.94 -6.08 -19.40
N GLN A 127 3.90 -6.16 -18.50
CA GLN A 127 3.81 -5.48 -17.20
C GLN A 127 4.27 -4.01 -17.23
N ASP A 128 5.22 -3.68 -18.10
CA ASP A 128 5.68 -2.30 -18.26
C ASP A 128 4.56 -1.36 -18.73
N GLN A 129 3.66 -1.87 -19.58
CA GLN A 129 2.52 -1.10 -20.07
C GLN A 129 1.48 -0.84 -18.96
N GLN A 130 1.29 -1.76 -18.01
CA GLN A 130 0.36 -1.56 -16.91
C GLN A 130 0.87 -0.52 -15.91
N ALA A 131 2.16 -0.54 -15.59
CA ALA A 131 2.78 0.45 -14.71
C ALA A 131 2.69 1.86 -15.31
N MET A 132 2.94 2.01 -16.62
CA MET A 132 2.81 3.27 -17.33
C MET A 132 1.36 3.78 -17.38
N ARG A 133 0.38 2.89 -17.64
CA ARG A 133 -1.05 3.26 -17.63
C ARG A 133 -1.48 3.80 -16.27
N ARG A 134 -1.07 3.13 -15.18
CA ARG A 134 -1.38 3.60 -13.81
C ARG A 134 -0.77 4.97 -13.50
N ARG A 135 0.45 5.21 -13.94
CA ARG A 135 1.05 6.56 -13.86
C ARG A 135 0.17 7.59 -14.57
N ASP A 136 -0.24 7.30 -15.82
CA ASP A 136 -1.02 8.23 -16.64
C ASP A 136 -2.45 8.45 -16.11
N GLU A 137 -3.03 7.44 -15.42
CA GLU A 137 -4.31 7.56 -14.72
C GLU A 137 -4.20 8.40 -13.41
N THR A 138 -2.99 8.59 -12.87
CA THR A 138 -2.76 9.29 -11.60
C THR A 138 -2.38 10.76 -11.80
N LEU A 139 -1.93 11.14 -13.00
CA LEU A 139 -1.64 12.52 -13.42
C LEU A 139 -2.88 13.24 -13.88
#